data_4df492bf78902dd4b438d46169bc181b
#
_entry.id   4df492bf78902dd4b438d46169bc181b
#
_cell.length_a   1.000
_cell.length_b   1.000
_cell.length_c   1.000
_cell.angle_alpha   90.00
_cell.angle_beta   90.00
_cell.angle_gamma   90.00
#
_symmetry.space_group_name_H-M   'P 1'
#
loop_
_entity.id
_entity.type
_entity.pdbx_description
1 polymer ?
#
loop_
_entity_poly.entity_id
_entity_poly.type
_entity_poly.pdbx_seq_one_letter_code
_entity_poly.pdbx_strand_id
1 'polypeptide(L)'
;MSFGLAIRLKGARMQIFDKGKIYNFMGMRWVFFLISFVMFFGSIALLCTKGLNYGIDFAGGTLIQVRYHDKDAPIDLIRQRFATNEILKNASITEFGSAKEITIRYTSSSDSLGSSPGDVVAKMLQGTGEFEIRRVDIVGPKIGSELREKGIMAVVVSLVLILIYIGVRFEWRFALAAIFSEIHDVVIVMGAISLLSIDVNLDTLAAILTVLGYSLNDTIIIFDRIRERVKESKFIKLFEVINESVSLTLSRTIMTSVTTLLAVLTLFFYGGDMIHGFSIIMIIGILIGTMSSVFIAAPMLSWFRFSVESYRASVVAKELRKKEKEKLRAMYEKGTV
;
A
#
# COMPACT_ATOMS: atom_id res chain seq x y z
N MET A 1 12.73 56.36 19.82
CA MET A 1 11.34 55.85 19.64
C MET A 1 11.44 54.55 18.85
N SER A 2 11.56 53.41 19.54
CA SER A 2 11.63 52.10 18.91
C SER A 2 10.30 51.35 19.17
N PHE A 3 9.56 51.13 18.11
CA PHE A 3 8.35 50.30 18.13
C PHE A 3 8.78 48.83 18.06
N GLY A 4 8.85 48.18 19.20
CA GLY A 4 9.00 46.74 19.30
C GLY A 4 7.66 46.06 19.04
N LEU A 5 7.47 45.52 17.85
CA LEU A 5 6.33 44.67 17.50
C LEU A 5 6.58 43.27 18.04
N ALA A 6 6.17 43.04 19.28
CA ALA A 6 6.20 41.68 19.88
C ALA A 6 5.03 40.88 19.28
N ILE A 7 5.30 40.13 18.22
CA ILE A 7 4.40 39.10 17.73
C ILE A 7 4.40 37.95 18.74
N ARG A 8 3.43 37.96 19.66
CA ARG A 8 3.09 36.83 20.50
C ARG A 8 2.46 35.77 19.60
N LEU A 9 3.29 34.91 19.05
CA LEU A 9 2.82 33.62 18.53
C LEU A 9 2.36 32.77 19.73
N LYS A 10 1.10 32.93 20.15
CA LYS A 10 0.41 31.87 20.91
C LYS A 10 0.48 30.63 20.07
N GLY A 11 1.23 29.63 20.51
CA GLY A 11 1.29 28.31 19.88
C GLY A 11 -0.11 27.72 19.79
N ALA A 12 -0.79 28.00 18.69
CA ALA A 12 -1.99 27.29 18.30
C ALA A 12 -1.54 25.87 17.95
N ARG A 13 -1.55 24.97 18.97
CA ARG A 13 -1.60 23.54 18.69
C ARG A 13 -2.88 23.36 17.92
N MET A 14 -2.81 23.16 16.61
CA MET A 14 -3.94 22.76 15.77
C MET A 14 -4.39 21.39 16.28
N GLN A 15 -5.31 21.38 17.23
CA GLN A 15 -5.99 20.19 17.71
C GLN A 15 -7.24 20.04 16.85
N ILE A 16 -7.14 19.18 15.83
CA ILE A 16 -8.27 18.88 14.91
C ILE A 16 -9.38 18.16 15.66
N PHE A 17 -9.05 17.47 16.76
CA PHE A 17 -9.99 16.70 17.58
C PHE A 17 -9.87 17.07 19.06
N ASP A 18 -11.02 17.15 19.76
CA ASP A 18 -11.07 17.44 21.18
C ASP A 18 -10.38 16.34 22.00
N LYS A 19 -9.40 16.73 22.82
CA LYS A 19 -8.76 15.81 23.76
C LYS A 19 -9.78 15.41 24.85
N GLY A 20 -10.22 14.16 24.81
CA GLY A 20 -11.11 13.58 25.81
C GLY A 20 -12.47 13.15 25.29
N LYS A 21 -12.82 13.48 24.05
CA LYS A 21 -14.05 12.98 23.43
C LYS A 21 -13.80 11.59 22.83
N ILE A 22 -14.53 10.60 23.35
CA ILE A 22 -14.50 9.25 22.81
C ILE A 22 -15.56 9.15 21.70
N TYR A 23 -15.11 8.85 20.49
CA TYR A 23 -16.00 8.68 19.34
C TYR A 23 -16.41 7.20 19.23
N ASN A 24 -17.65 6.95 18.80
CA ASN A 24 -18.17 5.60 18.67
C ASN A 24 -17.87 5.00 17.28
N PHE A 25 -16.62 4.67 17.01
CA PHE A 25 -16.19 4.01 15.77
C PHE A 25 -16.82 2.61 15.64
N MET A 26 -16.88 1.86 16.74
CA MET A 26 -17.38 0.49 16.73
C MET A 26 -18.88 0.40 16.49
N GLY A 27 -19.62 1.49 16.70
CA GLY A 27 -21.03 1.59 16.31
C GLY A 27 -21.22 1.50 14.79
N MET A 28 -20.28 2.04 14.02
CA MET A 28 -20.33 2.03 12.55
C MET A 28 -19.65 0.79 11.92
N ARG A 29 -19.09 -0.13 12.72
CA ARG A 29 -18.32 -1.27 12.23
C ARG A 29 -19.03 -2.09 11.15
N TRP A 30 -20.34 -2.33 11.29
CA TRP A 30 -21.09 -3.14 10.33
C TRP A 30 -21.20 -2.49 8.94
N VAL A 31 -21.32 -1.16 8.89
CA VAL A 31 -21.34 -0.40 7.62
C VAL A 31 -19.97 -0.55 6.92
N PHE A 32 -18.88 -0.34 7.67
CA PHE A 32 -17.53 -0.48 7.11
C PHE A 32 -17.19 -1.93 6.77
N PHE A 33 -17.66 -2.91 7.54
CA PHE A 33 -17.55 -4.32 7.17
C PHE A 33 -18.26 -4.64 5.87
N LEU A 34 -19.48 -4.10 5.67
CA LEU A 34 -20.21 -4.29 4.41
C LEU A 34 -19.46 -3.67 3.23
N ILE A 35 -18.98 -2.44 3.37
CA ILE A 35 -18.17 -1.77 2.33
C ILE A 35 -16.92 -2.60 2.03
N SER A 36 -16.15 -2.97 3.06
CA SER A 36 -14.95 -3.80 2.93
C SER A 36 -15.24 -5.15 2.29
N PHE A 37 -16.34 -5.79 2.67
CA PHE A 37 -16.77 -7.07 2.08
C PHE A 37 -17.03 -6.92 0.57
N VAL A 38 -17.78 -5.90 0.17
CA VAL A 38 -18.06 -5.63 -1.25
C VAL A 38 -16.77 -5.32 -2.00
N MET A 39 -15.88 -4.49 -1.45
CA MET A 39 -14.60 -4.16 -2.06
C MET A 39 -13.69 -5.40 -2.17
N PHE A 40 -13.59 -6.20 -1.14
CA PHE A 40 -12.73 -7.38 -1.09
C PHE A 40 -13.18 -8.45 -2.09
N PHE A 41 -14.45 -8.85 -2.05
CA PHE A 41 -14.99 -9.85 -2.98
C PHE A 41 -15.13 -9.32 -4.40
N GLY A 42 -15.43 -8.03 -4.56
CA GLY A 42 -15.38 -7.35 -5.85
C GLY A 42 -13.97 -7.36 -6.45
N SER A 43 -12.96 -7.13 -5.64
CA SER A 43 -11.56 -7.23 -6.05
C SER A 43 -11.18 -8.65 -6.49
N ILE A 44 -11.59 -9.66 -5.74
CA ILE A 44 -11.36 -11.07 -6.12
C ILE A 44 -12.06 -11.38 -7.45
N ALA A 45 -13.31 -10.95 -7.61
CA ALA A 45 -14.05 -11.16 -8.86
C ALA A 45 -13.35 -10.48 -10.06
N LEU A 46 -12.87 -9.25 -9.89
CA LEU A 46 -12.09 -8.54 -10.91
C LEU A 46 -10.79 -9.27 -11.25
N LEU A 47 -10.05 -9.75 -10.25
CA LEU A 47 -8.82 -10.51 -10.45
C LEU A 47 -9.07 -11.83 -11.18
N CYS A 48 -10.20 -12.50 -10.92
CA CYS A 48 -10.56 -13.75 -11.58
C CYS A 48 -11.09 -13.55 -13.00
N THR A 49 -11.81 -12.44 -13.28
CA THR A 49 -12.47 -12.22 -14.57
C THR A 49 -11.62 -11.41 -15.53
N LYS A 50 -11.04 -10.30 -15.07
CA LYS A 50 -10.23 -9.39 -15.88
C LYS A 50 -8.73 -9.71 -15.78
N GLY A 51 -8.28 -10.24 -14.63
CA GLY A 51 -6.88 -10.51 -14.38
C GLY A 51 -6.04 -9.25 -14.15
N LEU A 52 -4.74 -9.37 -14.33
CA LEU A 52 -3.76 -8.31 -14.20
C LEU A 52 -3.03 -8.09 -15.52
N ASN A 53 -2.78 -6.84 -15.85
CA ASN A 53 -1.94 -6.47 -16.97
C ASN A 53 -0.48 -6.48 -16.50
N TYR A 54 0.30 -7.49 -16.91
CA TYR A 54 1.72 -7.51 -16.60
C TYR A 54 2.48 -6.58 -17.54
N GLY A 55 3.27 -5.67 -16.96
CA GLY A 55 4.24 -4.87 -17.69
C GLY A 55 5.40 -5.72 -18.23
N ILE A 56 6.27 -5.10 -19.03
CA ILE A 56 7.41 -5.81 -19.64
C ILE A 56 8.35 -6.41 -18.61
N ASP A 57 8.45 -5.84 -17.40
CA ASP A 57 9.28 -6.34 -16.32
C ASP A 57 8.90 -7.76 -15.89
N PHE A 58 7.62 -8.14 -16.02
CA PHE A 58 7.10 -9.44 -15.60
C PHE A 58 6.63 -10.34 -16.75
N ALA A 59 6.21 -9.75 -17.86
CA ALA A 59 5.81 -10.50 -19.05
C ALA A 59 6.99 -10.76 -20.01
N GLY A 60 8.02 -9.92 -19.92
CA GLY A 60 9.03 -9.78 -20.97
C GLY A 60 8.48 -9.01 -22.16
N GLY A 61 9.35 -8.59 -23.05
CA GLY A 61 9.01 -7.84 -24.25
C GLY A 61 9.79 -6.55 -24.40
N THR A 62 9.33 -5.73 -25.34
CA THR A 62 9.90 -4.41 -25.63
C THR A 62 8.86 -3.34 -25.38
N LEU A 63 9.27 -2.28 -24.70
CA LEU A 63 8.48 -1.05 -24.52
C LEU A 63 9.23 0.10 -25.16
N ILE A 64 8.55 0.83 -26.04
CA ILE A 64 9.09 2.01 -26.70
C ILE A 64 8.18 3.18 -26.39
N GLN A 65 8.76 4.24 -25.83
CA GLN A 65 8.08 5.48 -25.56
C GLN A 65 8.39 6.48 -26.68
N VAL A 66 7.33 6.99 -27.32
CA VAL A 66 7.43 7.92 -28.46
C VAL A 66 6.65 9.19 -28.13
N ARG A 67 7.28 10.33 -28.35
CA ARG A 67 6.66 11.65 -28.19
C ARG A 67 6.56 12.35 -29.54
N TYR A 68 5.36 12.85 -29.83
CA TYR A 68 5.07 13.71 -30.97
C TYR A 68 5.21 15.19 -30.59
N HIS A 69 5.83 16.00 -31.47
CA HIS A 69 6.09 17.40 -31.17
C HIS A 69 4.89 18.30 -31.42
N ASP A 70 4.32 18.24 -32.61
CA ASP A 70 3.33 19.22 -33.06
C ASP A 70 1.88 18.79 -32.93
N LYS A 71 1.59 17.50 -33.03
CA LYS A 71 0.23 16.95 -33.07
C LYS A 71 0.07 15.82 -32.06
N ASP A 72 -1.17 15.51 -31.75
CA ASP A 72 -1.50 14.30 -31.01
C ASP A 72 -1.07 13.06 -31.79
N ALA A 73 -0.65 12.03 -31.08
CA ALA A 73 -0.18 10.79 -31.67
C ALA A 73 -1.33 10.13 -32.48
N PRO A 74 -1.12 9.83 -33.78
CA PRO A 74 -2.16 9.23 -34.61
C PRO A 74 -2.28 7.71 -34.35
N ILE A 75 -2.80 7.34 -33.19
CA ILE A 75 -2.82 5.95 -32.68
C ILE A 75 -3.48 4.99 -33.68
N ASP A 76 -4.59 5.38 -34.31
CA ASP A 76 -5.29 4.50 -35.22
C ASP A 76 -4.51 4.24 -36.50
N LEU A 77 -3.80 5.26 -37.00
CA LEU A 77 -2.89 5.11 -38.14
C LEU A 77 -1.70 4.19 -37.79
N ILE A 78 -1.18 4.33 -36.59
CA ILE A 78 -0.07 3.50 -36.11
C ILE A 78 -0.55 2.04 -35.99
N ARG A 79 -1.73 1.79 -35.42
CA ARG A 79 -2.31 0.45 -35.32
C ARG A 79 -2.50 -0.20 -36.69
N GLN A 80 -3.01 0.55 -37.67
CA GLN A 80 -3.17 0.05 -39.05
C GLN A 80 -1.83 -0.36 -39.68
N ARG A 81 -0.77 0.45 -39.48
CA ARG A 81 0.56 0.13 -40.01
C ARG A 81 1.17 -1.08 -39.28
N PHE A 82 1.02 -1.16 -37.97
CA PHE A 82 1.55 -2.29 -37.19
C PHE A 82 0.83 -3.60 -37.52
N ALA A 83 -0.45 -3.57 -37.92
CA ALA A 83 -1.18 -4.75 -38.31
C ALA A 83 -0.58 -5.46 -39.55
N THR A 84 0.21 -4.76 -40.38
CA THR A 84 0.91 -5.34 -41.52
C THR A 84 2.23 -6.01 -41.20
N ASN A 85 2.74 -5.84 -39.95
CA ASN A 85 4.02 -6.38 -39.51
C ASN A 85 3.80 -7.56 -38.56
N GLU A 86 4.38 -8.73 -38.84
CA GLU A 86 4.16 -9.95 -38.06
C GLU A 86 4.56 -9.80 -36.58
N ILE A 87 5.58 -8.98 -36.29
CA ILE A 87 6.10 -8.76 -34.94
C ILE A 87 5.27 -7.74 -34.18
N LEU A 88 4.80 -6.69 -34.86
CA LEU A 88 4.12 -5.55 -34.25
C LEU A 88 2.59 -5.66 -34.29
N LYS A 89 2.01 -6.64 -35.02
CA LYS A 89 0.55 -6.80 -35.18
C LYS A 89 -0.22 -6.90 -33.86
N ASN A 90 0.42 -7.43 -32.82
CA ASN A 90 -0.15 -7.56 -31.46
C ASN A 90 0.39 -6.50 -30.50
N ALA A 91 1.04 -5.44 -31.01
CA ALA A 91 1.55 -4.39 -30.15
C ALA A 91 0.40 -3.64 -29.47
N SER A 92 0.53 -3.45 -28.16
CA SER A 92 -0.34 -2.56 -27.41
C SER A 92 0.18 -1.13 -27.55
N ILE A 93 -0.71 -0.22 -27.98
CA ILE A 93 -0.40 1.20 -28.13
C ILE A 93 -1.34 1.95 -27.20
N THR A 94 -0.76 2.64 -26.21
CA THR A 94 -1.50 3.39 -25.20
C THR A 94 -0.94 4.81 -25.10
N GLU A 95 -1.83 5.77 -24.83
CA GLU A 95 -1.39 7.13 -24.47
C GLU A 95 -0.61 7.10 -23.17
N PHE A 96 0.37 8.00 -23.06
CA PHE A 96 1.23 8.10 -21.90
C PHE A 96 1.27 9.57 -21.44
N GLY A 97 0.44 9.90 -20.46
CA GLY A 97 0.31 11.21 -19.83
C GLY A 97 -0.27 12.33 -20.67
N SER A 98 -0.07 12.31 -21.97
CA SER A 98 -0.65 13.28 -22.90
C SER A 98 -1.00 12.62 -24.22
N ALA A 99 -1.93 13.21 -24.97
CA ALA A 99 -2.27 12.73 -26.31
C ALA A 99 -1.10 12.79 -27.32
N LYS A 100 -0.03 13.52 -26.97
CA LYS A 100 1.20 13.60 -27.78
C LYS A 100 2.21 12.53 -27.49
N GLU A 101 2.06 11.77 -26.41
CA GLU A 101 3.02 10.78 -25.99
C GLU A 101 2.37 9.41 -25.89
N ILE A 102 3.01 8.40 -26.48
CA ILE A 102 2.50 7.04 -26.52
C ILE A 102 3.56 6.03 -26.07
N THR A 103 3.09 4.96 -25.49
CA THR A 103 3.89 3.75 -25.26
C THR A 103 3.45 2.65 -26.23
N ILE A 104 4.42 2.04 -26.87
CA ILE A 104 4.27 0.91 -27.76
C ILE A 104 4.91 -0.29 -27.08
N ARG A 105 4.11 -1.31 -26.77
CA ARG A 105 4.57 -2.54 -26.12
C ARG A 105 4.27 -3.73 -27.01
N TYR A 106 5.26 -4.60 -27.18
CA TYR A 106 5.11 -5.85 -27.91
C TYR A 106 6.00 -6.95 -27.35
N THR A 107 5.57 -8.19 -27.56
CA THR A 107 6.25 -9.39 -27.06
C THR A 107 7.19 -9.90 -28.15
N SER A 108 8.42 -9.42 -28.15
CA SER A 108 9.48 -9.96 -29.01
C SER A 108 10.81 -9.86 -28.30
N SER A 109 11.63 -10.90 -28.38
CA SER A 109 13.01 -10.86 -27.98
C SER A 109 13.86 -10.15 -29.04
N SER A 110 14.89 -9.42 -28.60
CA SER A 110 15.83 -8.70 -29.48
C SER A 110 16.45 -9.57 -30.57
N ASP A 111 16.53 -10.89 -30.37
CA ASP A 111 17.14 -11.84 -31.29
C ASP A 111 16.36 -12.02 -32.61
N SER A 112 15.08 -11.66 -32.66
CA SER A 112 14.23 -11.83 -33.83
C SER A 112 14.27 -10.66 -34.83
N LEU A 113 14.87 -9.53 -34.46
CA LEU A 113 14.77 -8.29 -35.25
C LEU A 113 16.00 -7.96 -36.09
N GLY A 114 17.17 -8.52 -35.81
CA GLY A 114 18.43 -8.24 -36.55
C GLY A 114 18.85 -6.76 -36.56
N SER A 115 18.03 -5.86 -35.99
CA SER A 115 18.22 -4.42 -35.88
C SER A 115 17.66 -3.92 -34.54
N SER A 116 18.11 -2.74 -34.10
CA SER A 116 17.60 -2.13 -32.87
C SER A 116 16.07 -2.02 -32.89
N PRO A 117 15.35 -2.47 -31.84
CA PRO A 117 13.89 -2.34 -31.77
C PRO A 117 13.38 -0.93 -31.99
N GLY A 118 14.12 0.07 -31.52
CA GLY A 118 13.81 1.48 -31.75
C GLY A 118 13.83 1.85 -33.23
N ASP A 119 14.82 1.34 -34.00
CA ASP A 119 14.94 1.63 -35.44
C ASP A 119 13.81 1.01 -36.26
N VAL A 120 13.36 -0.19 -35.87
CA VAL A 120 12.22 -0.86 -36.52
C VAL A 120 10.94 -0.04 -36.33
N VAL A 121 10.66 0.38 -35.10
CA VAL A 121 9.49 1.21 -34.80
C VAL A 121 9.64 2.57 -35.46
N ALA A 122 10.81 3.20 -35.43
CA ALA A 122 11.05 4.48 -36.09
C ALA A 122 10.72 4.43 -37.59
N LYS A 123 11.16 3.36 -38.30
CA LYS A 123 10.82 3.16 -39.71
C LYS A 123 9.32 3.03 -39.95
N MET A 124 8.61 2.31 -39.08
CA MET A 124 7.15 2.13 -39.21
C MET A 124 6.37 3.41 -38.88
N LEU A 125 6.94 4.30 -38.06
CA LEU A 125 6.33 5.60 -37.71
C LEU A 125 6.68 6.71 -38.72
N GLN A 126 7.58 6.49 -39.69
CA GLN A 126 7.89 7.50 -40.74
C GLN A 126 6.63 7.96 -41.45
N GLY A 127 6.45 9.30 -41.58
CA GLY A 127 5.30 9.91 -42.24
C GLY A 127 4.01 9.96 -41.36
N THR A 128 4.08 9.62 -40.06
CA THR A 128 2.97 9.84 -39.12
C THR A 128 3.01 11.22 -38.45
N GLY A 129 4.16 11.92 -38.52
CA GLY A 129 4.41 13.22 -37.94
C GLY A 129 5.87 13.34 -37.47
N GLU A 130 6.23 14.46 -36.89
CA GLU A 130 7.52 14.63 -36.21
C GLU A 130 7.45 14.01 -34.81
N PHE A 131 8.34 13.07 -34.56
CA PHE A 131 8.42 12.33 -33.29
C PHE A 131 9.85 12.10 -32.85
N GLU A 132 10.03 11.90 -31.56
CA GLU A 132 11.26 11.40 -30.95
C GLU A 132 10.99 10.11 -30.16
N ILE A 133 11.93 9.18 -30.21
CA ILE A 133 11.93 8.00 -29.32
C ILE A 133 12.62 8.40 -28.04
N ARG A 134 11.87 8.45 -26.94
CA ARG A 134 12.37 8.86 -25.62
C ARG A 134 13.05 7.73 -24.86
N ARG A 135 12.48 6.54 -25.00
CA ARG A 135 12.93 5.39 -24.23
C ARG A 135 12.68 4.10 -24.97
N VAL A 136 13.61 3.17 -24.84
CA VAL A 136 13.48 1.80 -25.34
C VAL A 136 13.92 0.87 -24.21
N ASP A 137 13.00 0.11 -23.66
CA ASP A 137 13.25 -0.90 -22.64
C ASP A 137 13.02 -2.28 -23.24
N ILE A 138 13.94 -3.20 -22.95
CA ILE A 138 13.88 -4.57 -23.44
C ILE A 138 14.09 -5.51 -22.26
N VAL A 139 13.14 -6.40 -22.04
CA VAL A 139 13.25 -7.45 -21.01
C VAL A 139 13.03 -8.81 -21.67
N GLY A 140 14.02 -9.68 -21.55
CA GLY A 140 13.87 -11.05 -22.05
C GLY A 140 12.78 -11.82 -21.28
N PRO A 141 12.01 -12.72 -21.92
CA PRO A 141 10.91 -13.47 -21.28
C PRO A 141 11.37 -14.26 -20.05
N LYS A 142 12.57 -14.81 -20.06
CA LYS A 142 13.15 -15.54 -18.93
C LYS A 142 13.39 -14.63 -17.74
N ILE A 143 13.91 -13.43 -17.97
CA ILE A 143 14.16 -12.43 -16.93
C ILE A 143 12.81 -11.97 -16.37
N GLY A 144 11.83 -11.69 -17.21
CA GLY A 144 10.50 -11.28 -16.79
C GLY A 144 9.81 -12.32 -15.89
N SER A 145 9.87 -13.60 -16.26
CA SER A 145 9.31 -14.68 -15.43
C SER A 145 10.02 -14.81 -14.08
N GLU A 146 11.34 -14.68 -14.05
CA GLU A 146 12.13 -14.71 -12.82
C GLU A 146 11.82 -13.51 -11.90
N LEU A 147 11.72 -12.31 -12.46
CA LEU A 147 11.34 -11.11 -11.70
C LEU A 147 9.93 -11.22 -11.13
N ARG A 148 8.98 -11.80 -11.88
CA ARG A 148 7.62 -12.05 -11.37
C ARG A 148 7.62 -13.02 -10.19
N GLU A 149 8.34 -14.12 -10.29
CA GLU A 149 8.46 -15.10 -9.21
C GLU A 149 9.08 -14.46 -7.96
N LYS A 150 10.19 -13.73 -8.12
CA LYS A 150 10.84 -13.01 -7.03
C LYS A 150 9.94 -11.92 -6.44
N GLY A 151 9.13 -11.24 -7.26
CA GLY A 151 8.15 -10.26 -6.82
C GLY A 151 7.06 -10.86 -5.93
N ILE A 152 6.47 -11.97 -6.34
CA ILE A 152 5.50 -12.72 -5.52
C ILE A 152 6.16 -13.16 -4.21
N MET A 153 7.37 -13.74 -4.30
CA MET A 153 8.12 -14.15 -3.12
C MET A 153 8.38 -12.98 -2.16
N ALA A 154 8.72 -11.80 -2.66
CA ALA A 154 8.94 -10.61 -1.85
C ALA A 154 7.70 -10.22 -1.03
N VAL A 155 6.51 -10.24 -1.65
CA VAL A 155 5.24 -9.98 -0.94
C VAL A 155 4.97 -11.03 0.13
N VAL A 156 5.11 -12.32 -0.19
CA VAL A 156 4.89 -13.41 0.77
C VAL A 156 5.87 -13.34 1.94
N VAL A 157 7.16 -13.16 1.65
CA VAL A 157 8.20 -13.03 2.69
C VAL A 157 7.93 -11.81 3.56
N SER A 158 7.53 -10.68 2.99
CA SER A 158 7.16 -9.48 3.75
C SER A 158 6.02 -9.75 4.72
N LEU A 159 4.94 -10.41 4.27
CA LEU A 159 3.80 -10.79 5.12
C LEU A 159 4.22 -11.74 6.25
N VAL A 160 5.09 -12.71 5.98
CA VAL A 160 5.62 -13.64 7.00
C VAL A 160 6.48 -12.90 8.02
N LEU A 161 7.37 -12.01 7.57
CA LEU A 161 8.21 -11.21 8.47
C LEU A 161 7.37 -10.28 9.35
N ILE A 162 6.32 -9.66 8.79
CA ILE A 162 5.34 -8.86 9.52
C ILE A 162 4.64 -9.71 10.59
N LEU A 163 4.16 -10.90 10.22
CA LEU A 163 3.51 -11.82 11.16
C LEU A 163 4.43 -12.18 12.34
N ILE A 164 5.68 -12.54 12.05
CA ILE A 164 6.68 -12.87 13.06
C ILE A 164 6.95 -11.66 13.95
N TYR A 165 7.21 -10.49 13.37
CA TYR A 165 7.47 -9.25 14.12
C TYR A 165 6.34 -8.91 15.09
N ILE A 166 5.09 -8.91 14.59
CA ILE A 166 3.93 -8.61 15.43
C ILE A 166 3.70 -9.72 16.47
N GLY A 167 3.88 -10.98 16.11
CA GLY A 167 3.74 -12.12 17.01
C GLY A 167 4.73 -12.09 18.19
N VAL A 168 5.96 -11.64 17.94
CA VAL A 168 6.99 -11.44 18.99
C VAL A 168 6.72 -10.19 19.82
N ARG A 169 6.30 -9.10 19.18
CA ARG A 169 6.09 -7.79 19.82
C ARG A 169 4.78 -7.70 20.58
N PHE A 170 3.73 -8.41 20.08
CA PHE A 170 2.37 -8.44 20.63
C PHE A 170 1.97 -9.89 20.96
N GLU A 171 0.70 -10.10 21.31
CA GLU A 171 0.13 -11.44 21.42
C GLU A 171 -0.28 -11.95 20.02
N TRP A 172 -0.31 -13.30 19.86
CA TRP A 172 -0.68 -13.95 18.60
C TRP A 172 -2.03 -13.48 18.01
N ARG A 173 -2.99 -13.07 18.87
CA ARG A 173 -4.30 -12.55 18.43
C ARG A 173 -4.18 -11.25 17.66
N PHE A 174 -3.28 -10.35 18.13
CA PHE A 174 -2.97 -9.12 17.42
C PHE A 174 -2.24 -9.39 16.10
N ALA A 175 -1.34 -10.36 16.10
CA ALA A 175 -0.62 -10.76 14.90
C ALA A 175 -1.58 -11.30 13.82
N LEU A 176 -2.51 -12.16 14.19
CA LEU A 176 -3.54 -12.63 13.26
C LEU A 176 -4.44 -11.50 12.76
N ALA A 177 -4.90 -10.61 13.64
CA ALA A 177 -5.74 -9.48 13.24
C ALA A 177 -5.01 -8.55 12.26
N ALA A 178 -3.72 -8.27 12.49
CA ALA A 178 -2.91 -7.48 11.60
C ALA A 178 -2.76 -8.15 10.22
N ILE A 179 -2.34 -9.44 10.18
CA ILE A 179 -2.09 -10.09 8.90
C ILE A 179 -3.36 -10.24 8.04
N PHE A 180 -4.52 -10.47 8.67
CA PHE A 180 -5.79 -10.49 7.95
C PHE A 180 -6.13 -9.12 7.38
N SER A 181 -5.87 -8.04 8.13
CA SER A 181 -6.05 -6.68 7.63
C SER A 181 -5.11 -6.36 6.48
N GLU A 182 -3.84 -6.78 6.56
CA GLU A 182 -2.86 -6.58 5.49
C GLU A 182 -3.23 -7.34 4.20
N ILE A 183 -3.68 -8.61 4.33
CA ILE A 183 -4.15 -9.40 3.19
C ILE A 183 -5.38 -8.72 2.54
N HIS A 184 -6.32 -8.23 3.38
CA HIS A 184 -7.48 -7.48 2.90
C HIS A 184 -7.04 -6.26 2.09
N ASP A 185 -6.10 -5.46 2.59
CA ASP A 185 -5.64 -4.24 1.94
C ASP A 185 -4.94 -4.55 0.61
N VAL A 186 -4.05 -5.55 0.59
CA VAL A 186 -3.39 -6.00 -0.65
C VAL A 186 -4.39 -6.46 -1.69
N VAL A 187 -5.39 -7.28 -1.31
CA VAL A 187 -6.40 -7.77 -2.26
C VAL A 187 -7.21 -6.62 -2.87
N ILE A 188 -7.58 -5.62 -2.07
CA ILE A 188 -8.32 -4.45 -2.57
C ILE A 188 -7.44 -3.61 -3.50
N VAL A 189 -6.18 -3.37 -3.13
CA VAL A 189 -5.23 -2.65 -3.97
C VAL A 189 -5.00 -3.38 -5.29
N MET A 190 -4.82 -4.71 -5.28
CA MET A 190 -4.70 -5.52 -6.48
C MET A 190 -5.98 -5.48 -7.35
N GLY A 191 -7.16 -5.46 -6.72
CA GLY A 191 -8.44 -5.26 -7.41
C GLY A 191 -8.52 -3.90 -8.09
N ALA A 192 -8.05 -2.85 -7.44
CA ALA A 192 -7.99 -1.51 -8.01
C ALA A 192 -7.01 -1.43 -9.20
N ILE A 193 -5.85 -2.08 -9.11
CA ILE A 193 -4.89 -2.22 -10.22
C ILE A 193 -5.56 -2.88 -11.42
N SER A 194 -6.29 -3.98 -11.19
CA SER A 194 -7.06 -4.68 -12.24
C SER A 194 -8.17 -3.80 -12.83
N LEU A 195 -8.94 -3.12 -11.97
CA LEU A 195 -10.05 -2.25 -12.39
C LEU A 195 -9.57 -1.12 -13.30
N LEU A 196 -8.51 -0.43 -12.88
CA LEU A 196 -7.92 0.71 -13.57
C LEU A 196 -6.98 0.31 -14.73
N SER A 197 -6.78 -0.99 -14.93
CA SER A 197 -5.87 -1.53 -15.98
C SER A 197 -4.44 -1.01 -15.84
N ILE A 198 -3.98 -0.78 -14.60
CA ILE A 198 -2.61 -0.34 -14.34
C ILE A 198 -1.66 -1.50 -14.63
N ASP A 199 -0.57 -1.21 -15.32
CA ASP A 199 0.46 -2.21 -15.61
C ASP A 199 1.21 -2.62 -14.34
N VAL A 200 1.27 -3.92 -14.10
CA VAL A 200 2.03 -4.50 -12.97
C VAL A 200 3.49 -4.65 -13.40
N ASN A 201 4.33 -3.78 -12.90
CA ASN A 201 5.77 -3.71 -13.11
C ASN A 201 6.52 -3.63 -11.76
N LEU A 202 7.82 -3.41 -11.77
CA LEU A 202 8.63 -3.29 -10.55
C LEU A 202 8.22 -2.09 -9.69
N ASP A 203 7.83 -0.96 -10.31
CA ASP A 203 7.36 0.23 -9.58
C ASP A 203 6.03 -0.05 -8.88
N THR A 204 5.11 -0.75 -9.54
CA THR A 204 3.85 -1.22 -8.97
C THR A 204 4.08 -2.14 -7.78
N LEU A 205 5.03 -3.08 -7.90
CA LEU A 205 5.40 -3.97 -6.80
C LEU A 205 5.98 -3.17 -5.63
N ALA A 206 6.85 -2.20 -5.90
CA ALA A 206 7.41 -1.33 -4.88
C ALA A 206 6.30 -0.52 -4.16
N ALA A 207 5.29 -0.04 -4.90
CA ALA A 207 4.13 0.62 -4.32
C ALA A 207 3.35 -0.31 -3.39
N ILE A 208 3.06 -1.55 -3.81
CA ILE A 208 2.35 -2.54 -2.98
C ILE A 208 3.12 -2.83 -1.69
N LEU A 209 4.44 -3.06 -1.77
CA LEU A 209 5.27 -3.29 -0.58
C LEU A 209 5.32 -2.07 0.34
N THR A 210 5.30 -0.87 -0.23
CA THR A 210 5.25 0.38 0.54
C THR A 210 3.91 0.55 1.25
N VAL A 211 2.80 0.22 0.58
CA VAL A 211 1.45 0.24 1.17
C VAL A 211 1.37 -0.72 2.36
N LEU A 212 1.93 -1.94 2.25
CA LEU A 212 1.99 -2.89 3.36
C LEU A 212 2.66 -2.28 4.60
N GLY A 213 3.83 -1.66 4.42
CA GLY A 213 4.53 -1.01 5.54
C GLY A 213 3.76 0.18 6.10
N TYR A 214 3.05 0.92 5.25
CA TYR A 214 2.27 2.09 5.65
C TYR A 214 1.01 1.70 6.45
N SER A 215 0.21 0.75 5.93
CA SER A 215 -1.00 0.24 6.61
C SER A 215 -0.66 -0.34 7.98
N LEU A 216 0.42 -1.14 8.03
CA LEU A 216 0.89 -1.74 9.26
C LEU A 216 1.24 -0.71 10.36
N ASN A 217 1.80 0.44 9.98
CA ASN A 217 2.17 1.47 10.94
C ASN A 217 0.97 1.97 11.76
N ASP A 218 -0.16 2.24 11.12
CA ASP A 218 -1.39 2.68 11.79
C ASP A 218 -1.98 1.55 12.64
N THR A 219 -1.98 0.33 12.15
CA THR A 219 -2.43 -0.86 12.88
C THR A 219 -1.62 -1.06 14.16
N ILE A 220 -0.28 -0.96 14.10
CA ILE A 220 0.60 -1.09 15.28
C ILE A 220 0.30 0.00 16.30
N ILE A 221 0.12 1.26 15.89
CA ILE A 221 -0.18 2.38 16.78
C ILE A 221 -1.50 2.14 17.52
N ILE A 222 -2.53 1.69 16.82
CA ILE A 222 -3.83 1.38 17.42
C ILE A 222 -3.70 0.20 18.40
N PHE A 223 -3.01 -0.86 18.00
CA PHE A 223 -2.83 -2.05 18.82
C PHE A 223 -2.01 -1.78 20.09
N ASP A 224 -0.96 -0.98 19.99
CA ASP A 224 -0.18 -0.58 21.17
C ASP A 224 -1.04 0.25 22.13
N ARG A 225 -1.86 1.16 21.61
CA ARG A 225 -2.81 1.94 22.41
C ARG A 225 -3.90 1.07 23.04
N ILE A 226 -4.44 0.08 22.30
CA ILE A 226 -5.41 -0.87 22.87
C ILE A 226 -4.79 -1.62 24.05
N ARG A 227 -3.56 -2.12 23.91
CA ARG A 227 -2.86 -2.82 25.01
C ARG A 227 -2.63 -1.94 26.23
N GLU A 228 -2.28 -0.68 26.04
CA GLU A 228 -2.13 0.30 27.10
C GLU A 228 -3.48 0.56 27.79
N ARG A 229 -4.52 0.86 27.00
CA ARG A 229 -5.86 1.13 27.54
C ARG A 229 -6.50 -0.09 28.21
N VAL A 230 -6.28 -1.29 27.72
CA VAL A 230 -6.71 -2.52 28.41
C VAL A 230 -6.23 -2.56 29.85
N LYS A 231 -5.05 -2.02 30.17
CA LYS A 231 -4.51 -2.01 31.56
C LYS A 231 -5.10 -0.90 32.41
N GLU A 232 -5.36 0.28 31.84
CA GLU A 232 -5.64 1.52 32.56
C GLU A 232 -7.09 1.98 32.48
N SER A 233 -7.80 1.60 31.43
CA SER A 233 -9.19 2.04 31.18
C SER A 233 -10.17 1.49 32.22
N LYS A 234 -11.19 2.28 32.52
CA LYS A 234 -12.33 1.86 33.34
C LYS A 234 -13.26 0.87 32.61
N PHE A 235 -13.17 0.84 31.29
CA PHE A 235 -14.02 -0.03 30.48
C PHE A 235 -13.56 -1.49 30.56
N ILE A 236 -14.56 -2.39 30.58
CA ILE A 236 -14.36 -3.84 30.57
C ILE A 236 -14.66 -4.41 29.20
N LYS A 237 -15.63 -3.80 28.47
CA LYS A 237 -16.02 -4.25 27.14
C LYS A 237 -14.97 -3.85 26.11
N LEU A 238 -14.54 -4.82 25.31
CA LEU A 238 -13.49 -4.64 24.31
C LEU A 238 -13.76 -3.48 23.35
N PHE A 239 -14.99 -3.36 22.83
CA PHE A 239 -15.32 -2.29 21.87
C PHE A 239 -15.27 -0.88 22.47
N GLU A 240 -15.54 -0.74 23.78
CA GLU A 240 -15.39 0.55 24.48
C GLU A 240 -13.89 0.92 24.60
N VAL A 241 -13.06 -0.06 24.92
CA VAL A 241 -11.59 0.11 24.96
C VAL A 241 -11.04 0.44 23.57
N ILE A 242 -11.54 -0.20 22.52
CA ILE A 242 -11.18 0.11 21.14
C ILE A 242 -11.58 1.54 20.77
N ASN A 243 -12.82 1.97 21.08
CA ASN A 243 -13.28 3.33 20.82
C ASN A 243 -12.40 4.38 21.50
N GLU A 244 -12.04 4.15 22.77
CA GLU A 244 -11.13 5.01 23.54
C GLU A 244 -9.74 5.06 22.87
N SER A 245 -9.19 3.89 22.51
CA SER A 245 -7.86 3.77 21.92
C SER A 245 -7.75 4.46 20.57
N VAL A 246 -8.72 4.22 19.68
CA VAL A 246 -8.79 4.85 18.35
C VAL A 246 -8.97 6.36 18.50
N SER A 247 -9.85 6.83 19.40
CA SER A 247 -10.06 8.27 19.64
C SER A 247 -8.78 8.97 20.09
N LEU A 248 -7.96 8.32 20.92
CA LEU A 248 -6.69 8.86 21.41
C LEU A 248 -5.58 8.89 20.33
N THR A 249 -5.63 7.99 19.36
CA THR A 249 -4.65 7.91 18.26
C THR A 249 -5.10 8.65 17.01
N LEU A 250 -6.38 8.99 16.91
CA LEU A 250 -7.01 9.53 15.70
C LEU A 250 -6.28 10.73 15.11
N SER A 251 -5.92 11.72 15.94
CA SER A 251 -5.21 12.92 15.46
C SER A 251 -3.87 12.57 14.82
N ARG A 252 -3.14 11.61 15.39
CA ARG A 252 -1.86 11.15 14.85
C ARG A 252 -2.06 10.41 13.53
N THR A 253 -2.97 9.45 13.49
CA THR A 253 -3.25 8.65 12.29
C THR A 253 -3.70 9.53 11.13
N ILE A 254 -4.64 10.46 11.37
CA ILE A 254 -5.10 11.39 10.32
C ILE A 254 -3.97 12.31 9.85
N MET A 255 -3.17 12.86 10.76
CA MET A 255 -2.06 13.75 10.37
C MET A 255 -1.01 13.01 9.54
N THR A 256 -0.64 11.78 9.92
CA THR A 256 0.31 10.98 9.14
C THR A 256 -0.26 10.62 7.76
N SER A 257 -1.51 10.18 7.69
CA SER A 257 -2.16 9.84 6.43
C SER A 257 -2.32 11.04 5.51
N VAL A 258 -2.76 12.20 6.03
CA VAL A 258 -2.92 13.42 5.24
C VAL A 258 -1.57 13.95 4.74
N THR A 259 -0.53 13.99 5.58
CA THR A 259 0.79 14.46 5.14
C THR A 259 1.39 13.57 4.07
N THR A 260 1.28 12.26 4.20
CA THR A 260 1.75 11.32 3.17
C THR A 260 0.90 11.41 1.91
N LEU A 261 -0.43 11.53 2.05
CA LEU A 261 -1.33 11.69 0.91
C LEU A 261 -1.01 12.97 0.12
N LEU A 262 -0.72 14.09 0.79
CA LEU A 262 -0.31 15.34 0.13
C LEU A 262 1.00 15.16 -0.66
N ALA A 263 1.99 14.46 -0.10
CA ALA A 263 3.23 14.15 -0.79
C ALA A 263 2.98 13.27 -2.03
N VAL A 264 2.16 12.23 -1.89
CA VAL A 264 1.82 11.32 -3.00
C VAL A 264 0.96 12.02 -4.06
N LEU A 265 0.03 12.90 -3.67
CA LEU A 265 -0.72 13.74 -4.61
C LEU A 265 0.20 14.68 -5.40
N THR A 266 1.24 15.22 -4.77
CA THR A 266 2.26 16.02 -5.48
C THR A 266 2.98 15.17 -6.52
N LEU A 267 3.35 13.91 -6.18
CA LEU A 267 3.92 12.98 -7.14
C LEU A 267 2.92 12.63 -8.26
N PHE A 268 1.66 12.46 -7.93
CA PHE A 268 0.61 12.16 -8.91
C PHE A 268 0.44 13.27 -9.96
N PHE A 269 0.45 14.55 -9.54
CA PHE A 269 0.26 15.68 -10.46
C PHE A 269 1.54 16.15 -11.15
N TYR A 270 2.69 16.01 -10.51
CA TYR A 270 3.96 16.58 -10.98
C TYR A 270 5.07 15.56 -11.20
N GLY A 271 4.87 14.30 -10.81
CA GLY A 271 5.89 13.25 -10.91
C GLY A 271 6.09 12.67 -12.31
N GLY A 272 5.20 13.04 -13.24
CA GLY A 272 5.23 12.51 -14.60
C GLY A 272 4.69 11.09 -14.68
N ASP A 273 4.55 10.61 -15.91
CA ASP A 273 3.79 9.39 -16.22
C ASP A 273 4.42 8.11 -15.69
N MET A 274 5.75 8.09 -15.55
CA MET A 274 6.46 6.93 -15.01
C MET A 274 6.06 6.59 -13.57
N ILE A 275 5.78 7.63 -12.75
CA ILE A 275 5.43 7.46 -11.33
C ILE A 275 3.91 7.49 -11.11
N HIS A 276 3.13 7.71 -12.18
CA HIS A 276 1.69 7.86 -12.07
C HIS A 276 1.01 6.61 -11.51
N GLY A 277 1.35 5.42 -12.03
CA GLY A 277 0.84 4.14 -11.53
C GLY A 277 1.20 3.89 -10.06
N PHE A 278 2.47 4.14 -9.69
CA PHE A 278 2.92 4.10 -8.29
C PHE A 278 2.08 5.01 -7.40
N SER A 279 1.86 6.26 -7.85
CA SER A 279 1.15 7.28 -7.06
C SER A 279 -0.33 6.90 -6.84
N ILE A 280 -1.03 6.39 -7.87
CA ILE A 280 -2.42 5.92 -7.74
C ILE A 280 -2.51 4.79 -6.71
N ILE A 281 -1.62 3.81 -6.80
CA ILE A 281 -1.60 2.67 -5.87
C ILE A 281 -1.37 3.14 -4.44
N MET A 282 -0.43 4.06 -4.24
CA MET A 282 -0.17 4.65 -2.93
C MET A 282 -1.36 5.43 -2.38
N ILE A 283 -2.06 6.24 -3.21
CA ILE A 283 -3.27 6.96 -2.79
C ILE A 283 -4.33 5.97 -2.30
N ILE A 284 -4.63 4.95 -3.11
CA ILE A 284 -5.62 3.94 -2.77
C ILE A 284 -5.19 3.18 -1.50
N GLY A 285 -3.93 2.76 -1.44
CA GLY A 285 -3.38 2.02 -0.32
C GLY A 285 -3.41 2.79 1.00
N ILE A 286 -3.09 4.09 1.00
CA ILE A 286 -3.17 4.95 2.19
C ILE A 286 -4.61 5.07 2.68
N LEU A 287 -5.57 5.29 1.78
CA LEU A 287 -6.98 5.41 2.14
C LEU A 287 -7.54 4.10 2.71
N ILE A 288 -7.27 2.98 2.05
CA ILE A 288 -7.72 1.66 2.48
C ILE A 288 -7.04 1.26 3.79
N GLY A 289 -5.72 1.40 3.92
CA GLY A 289 -4.96 1.03 5.11
C GLY A 289 -5.35 1.85 6.34
N THR A 290 -5.62 3.15 6.18
CA THR A 290 -6.12 3.99 7.28
C THR A 290 -7.52 3.56 7.73
N MET A 291 -8.39 3.18 6.78
CA MET A 291 -9.73 2.68 7.10
C MET A 291 -9.66 1.28 7.75
N SER A 292 -8.86 0.38 7.19
CA SER A 292 -8.78 -1.02 7.62
C SER A 292 -8.20 -1.15 9.03
N SER A 293 -7.21 -0.35 9.40
CA SER A 293 -6.63 -0.35 10.74
C SER A 293 -7.68 -0.10 11.84
N VAL A 294 -8.64 0.80 11.58
CA VAL A 294 -9.71 1.16 12.54
C VAL A 294 -10.88 0.18 12.48
N PHE A 295 -11.37 -0.14 11.27
CA PHE A 295 -12.64 -0.83 11.09
C PHE A 295 -12.52 -2.31 10.76
N ILE A 296 -11.31 -2.81 10.44
CA ILE A 296 -11.05 -4.23 10.18
C ILE A 296 -10.12 -4.80 11.25
N ALA A 297 -8.88 -4.31 11.37
CA ALA A 297 -7.88 -4.87 12.27
C ALA A 297 -8.32 -4.81 13.75
N ALA A 298 -8.79 -3.66 14.23
CA ALA A 298 -9.16 -3.50 15.64
C ALA A 298 -10.40 -4.34 16.04
N PRO A 299 -11.52 -4.37 15.29
CA PRO A 299 -12.65 -5.24 15.61
C PRO A 299 -12.37 -6.74 15.49
N MET A 300 -11.41 -7.15 14.61
CA MET A 300 -11.03 -8.58 14.48
C MET A 300 -10.49 -9.17 15.77
N LEU A 301 -9.98 -8.38 16.70
CA LEU A 301 -9.60 -8.84 18.03
C LEU A 301 -10.76 -9.55 18.76
N SER A 302 -12.01 -9.10 18.54
CA SER A 302 -13.17 -9.76 19.12
C SER A 302 -13.43 -11.14 18.50
N TRP A 303 -13.17 -11.32 17.21
CA TRP A 303 -13.31 -12.60 16.52
C TRP A 303 -12.26 -13.61 16.98
N PHE A 304 -11.06 -13.13 17.30
CA PHE A 304 -10.02 -13.95 17.91
C PHE A 304 -10.17 -14.13 19.43
N ARG A 305 -11.36 -13.83 19.97
CA ARG A 305 -11.73 -14.01 21.39
C ARG A 305 -10.73 -13.31 22.35
N PHE A 306 -10.26 -12.13 21.97
CA PHE A 306 -9.46 -11.32 22.88
C PHE A 306 -10.37 -10.79 24.01
N SER A 307 -10.01 -11.10 25.27
CA SER A 307 -10.75 -10.67 26.47
C SER A 307 -9.91 -9.69 27.28
N VAL A 308 -10.49 -8.54 27.61
CA VAL A 308 -9.89 -7.50 28.46
C VAL A 308 -9.54 -8.07 29.84
N GLU A 309 -10.47 -8.84 30.43
CA GLU A 309 -10.29 -9.45 31.77
C GLU A 309 -9.17 -10.45 31.79
N SER A 310 -9.16 -11.39 30.82
CA SER A 310 -8.12 -12.41 30.72
C SER A 310 -6.73 -11.79 30.51
N TYR A 311 -6.65 -10.74 29.69
CA TYR A 311 -5.40 -10.03 29.47
C TYR A 311 -4.92 -9.34 30.74
N ARG A 312 -5.78 -8.61 31.48
CA ARG A 312 -5.46 -7.98 32.77
C ARG A 312 -4.95 -9.00 33.78
N ALA A 313 -5.66 -10.11 33.91
CA ALA A 313 -5.25 -11.21 34.79
C ALA A 313 -3.86 -11.75 34.44
N SER A 314 -3.57 -11.93 33.14
CA SER A 314 -2.25 -12.38 32.68
C SER A 314 -1.13 -11.39 32.97
N VAL A 315 -1.39 -10.08 32.87
CA VAL A 315 -0.42 -9.03 33.18
C VAL A 315 -0.10 -9.05 34.67
N VAL A 316 -1.13 -9.07 35.55
CA VAL A 316 -0.96 -9.14 37.01
C VAL A 316 -0.17 -10.39 37.41
N ALA A 317 -0.50 -11.54 36.83
CA ALA A 317 0.22 -12.79 37.11
C ALA A 317 1.69 -12.72 36.68
N LYS A 318 1.99 -12.09 35.54
CA LYS A 318 3.39 -11.88 35.11
C LYS A 318 4.17 -10.95 36.07
N GLU A 319 3.54 -9.88 36.53
CA GLU A 319 4.16 -8.96 37.48
C GLU A 319 4.44 -9.63 38.82
N LEU A 320 3.49 -10.43 39.35
CA LEU A 320 3.69 -11.19 40.57
C LEU A 320 4.87 -12.17 40.45
N ARG A 321 4.91 -12.95 39.37
CA ARG A 321 6.04 -13.87 39.11
C ARG A 321 7.38 -13.14 38.96
N LYS A 322 7.39 -11.93 38.40
CA LYS A 322 8.60 -11.13 38.29
C LYS A 322 9.07 -10.70 39.68
N LYS A 323 8.18 -10.18 40.54
CA LYS A 323 8.46 -9.79 41.91
C LYS A 323 8.93 -10.99 42.78
N GLU A 324 8.34 -12.17 42.60
CA GLU A 324 8.81 -13.39 43.27
C GLU A 324 10.23 -13.77 42.85
N LYS A 325 10.54 -13.74 41.55
CA LYS A 325 11.89 -14.01 41.04
C LYS A 325 12.93 -12.99 41.59
N GLU A 326 12.55 -11.71 41.62
CA GLU A 326 13.42 -10.66 42.16
C GLU A 326 13.67 -10.86 43.68
N LYS A 327 12.62 -11.19 44.44
CA LYS A 327 12.76 -11.53 45.87
C LYS A 327 13.67 -12.75 46.07
N LEU A 328 13.47 -13.81 45.30
CA LEU A 328 14.27 -15.02 45.36
C LEU A 328 15.74 -14.73 45.04
N ARG A 329 16.04 -13.95 43.99
CA ARG A 329 17.40 -13.51 43.68
C ARG A 329 18.04 -12.70 44.83
N ALA A 330 17.29 -11.74 45.38
CA ALA A 330 17.78 -10.94 46.52
C ALA A 330 18.04 -11.79 47.77
N MET A 331 17.31 -12.89 48.01
CA MET A 331 17.56 -13.84 49.08
C MET A 331 18.85 -14.66 48.85
N TYR A 332 19.08 -15.12 47.62
CA TYR A 332 20.33 -15.82 47.24
C TYR A 332 21.54 -14.90 47.34
N GLU A 333 21.44 -13.64 46.91
CA GLU A 333 22.52 -12.66 47.00
C GLU A 333 22.87 -12.32 48.47
N LYS A 334 21.91 -12.38 49.40
CA LYS A 334 22.10 -12.15 50.83
C LYS A 334 22.53 -13.40 51.59
N GLY A 335 22.67 -14.55 50.95
CA GLY A 335 23.08 -15.81 51.59
C GLY A 335 22.07 -16.35 52.60
N THR A 336 20.78 -16.00 52.48
CA THR A 336 19.72 -16.38 53.41
C THR A 336 18.93 -17.63 52.94
N VAL A 337 19.37 -18.28 51.86
CA VAL A 337 18.87 -19.60 51.39
C VAL A 337 20.06 -20.46 51.02
#